data_ca46529faa72da78ee519c1a7311f163
#
_entry.id   ca46529faa72da78ee519c1a7311f163
#
_cell.length_a   1.000
_cell.length_b   1.000
_cell.length_c   1.000
_cell.angle_alpha   90.00
_cell.angle_beta   90.00
_cell.angle_gamma   90.00
#
_symmetry.space_group_name_H-M   'P 1'
#
loop_
_entity.id
_entity.type
_entity.pdbx_description
1 polymer ?
#
loop_
_entity_poly.entity_id
_entity_poly.type
_entity_poly.pdbx_seq_one_letter_code
_entity_poly.pdbx_strand_id
1 'polypeptide(L)'
;MKTTYVIGLDFGTDSVRAILMNSHNGAVEETAVHYYQRWKSLPFCQPIENQFRQHPQDHIEGMEQTLLAVLKKANLKPEQIKGIGIDTTGSSPLPLTKEGHALAFETGFESNPNAMMILWKDHTAILEAAEINQHAKSFPVNYLQYVGGIYSSEWFWAKILHIIRADEEVKAHAYTWMEHCDYMAYVLVGNKDLGQFKRSRCAAGHKALWDTSWGGLPPEDFLIPLDPYLGKLRSRLYSETYTSDEIAGTLDPIWAKKLGLSEDTVIAVGTFDAHAGAVGAAIKENTLVRVMGTSTCDILVCTPQTIGSTTVRGICGQVEGSVLPNWIGLEAGQSAFGDVLAWFKSILDWPMEHFVFSSPLLTEEQKTTLKETYHAEVIEKLTQSAQSLSLEEALPVALDWINGRRTPDADQALKGAISNLNLGTKTPHLFLALIHSICFGSKLIVDRFIEEGIQIDYVVGIGGVAKKNPFIMQTLANVLNCPVQVAASEQTPALGAAIYAAVAAGLHSNVETASKIMGSSYIARYTPEKDKVKALQPLQKEYVELGIAIEKLTHSSL
;
A
#
# COMPACT_ATOMS: atom_id res chain seq x y z
N MET A 1 21.98 -7.72 -30.20
CA MET A 1 21.91 -6.46 -29.40
C MET A 1 22.65 -6.70 -28.09
N LYS A 2 23.30 -5.69 -27.48
CA LYS A 2 23.86 -5.84 -26.14
C LYS A 2 22.73 -5.97 -25.12
N THR A 3 22.83 -6.89 -24.17
CA THR A 3 21.86 -7.04 -23.08
C THR A 3 21.81 -5.78 -22.24
N THR A 4 20.61 -5.26 -22.00
CA THR A 4 20.37 -4.06 -21.19
C THR A 4 19.57 -4.44 -19.94
N TYR A 5 19.75 -3.66 -18.89
CA TYR A 5 19.17 -3.92 -17.59
C TYR A 5 18.52 -2.65 -17.03
N VAL A 6 17.59 -2.86 -16.14
CA VAL A 6 16.95 -1.81 -15.32
C VAL A 6 16.94 -2.23 -13.86
N ILE A 7 16.82 -1.26 -12.97
CA ILE A 7 16.71 -1.50 -11.53
C ILE A 7 15.34 -1.03 -11.06
N GLY A 8 14.67 -1.85 -10.26
CA GLY A 8 13.47 -1.47 -9.50
C GLY A 8 13.80 -1.37 -8.02
N LEU A 9 13.36 -0.28 -7.40
CA LEU A 9 13.49 0.00 -5.97
C LEU A 9 12.10 0.04 -5.34
N ASP A 10 11.89 -0.82 -4.34
CA ASP A 10 10.66 -0.90 -3.53
C ASP A 10 10.98 -0.46 -2.09
N PHE A 11 10.47 0.71 -1.70
CA PHE A 11 10.61 1.26 -0.34
C PHE A 11 9.39 0.89 0.50
N GLY A 12 9.48 -0.27 1.15
CA GLY A 12 8.48 -0.73 2.11
C GLY A 12 8.58 -0.04 3.47
N THR A 13 7.76 -0.50 4.42
CA THR A 13 7.71 0.06 5.78
C THR A 13 9.00 -0.17 6.57
N ASP A 14 9.62 -1.34 6.44
CA ASP A 14 10.76 -1.74 7.30
C ASP A 14 12.10 -1.77 6.56
N SER A 15 12.06 -1.75 5.24
CA SER A 15 13.22 -1.96 4.39
C SER A 15 13.01 -1.44 2.99
N VAL A 16 14.11 -1.18 2.28
CA VAL A 16 14.12 -1.01 0.83
C VAL A 16 14.67 -2.26 0.17
N ARG A 17 14.09 -2.61 -0.97
CA ARG A 17 14.51 -3.72 -1.83
C ARG A 17 14.93 -3.20 -3.19
N ALA A 18 15.99 -3.77 -3.74
CA ALA A 18 16.41 -3.52 -5.10
C ALA A 18 16.41 -4.83 -5.89
N ILE A 19 15.93 -4.79 -7.12
CA ILE A 19 16.10 -5.86 -8.10
C ILE A 19 16.83 -5.32 -9.32
N LEU A 20 17.74 -6.13 -9.86
CA LEU A 20 18.36 -5.90 -11.16
C LEU A 20 17.72 -6.84 -12.18
N MET A 21 17.13 -6.30 -13.22
CA MET A 21 16.32 -7.05 -14.16
C MET A 21 16.82 -6.88 -15.59
N ASN A 22 16.87 -7.99 -16.32
CA ASN A 22 17.11 -8.02 -17.75
C ASN A 22 15.88 -7.51 -18.49
N SER A 23 16.02 -6.41 -19.22
CA SER A 23 14.91 -5.75 -19.89
C SER A 23 14.34 -6.53 -21.10
N HIS A 24 15.09 -7.50 -21.64
CA HIS A 24 14.64 -8.26 -22.83
C HIS A 24 13.77 -9.48 -22.49
N ASN A 25 13.96 -10.08 -21.32
CA ASN A 25 13.29 -11.34 -20.96
C ASN A 25 12.67 -11.35 -19.55
N GLY A 26 12.80 -10.26 -18.78
CA GLY A 26 12.26 -10.15 -17.45
C GLY A 26 12.97 -10.99 -16.38
N ALA A 27 14.14 -11.56 -16.68
CA ALA A 27 14.89 -12.30 -15.66
C ALA A 27 15.44 -11.37 -14.59
N VAL A 28 15.18 -11.69 -13.33
CA VAL A 28 15.79 -11.03 -12.17
C VAL A 28 17.16 -11.65 -11.95
N GLU A 29 18.20 -10.88 -12.22
CA GLU A 29 19.59 -11.34 -12.13
C GLU A 29 20.11 -11.26 -10.69
N GLU A 30 19.78 -10.18 -9.98
CA GLU A 30 20.23 -9.94 -8.60
C GLU A 30 19.15 -9.25 -7.77
N THR A 31 19.20 -9.50 -6.47
CA THR A 31 18.36 -8.85 -5.49
C THR A 31 19.14 -8.43 -4.25
N ALA A 32 18.71 -7.34 -3.61
CA ALA A 32 19.23 -6.89 -2.33
C ALA A 32 18.11 -6.32 -1.46
N VAL A 33 18.27 -6.42 -0.15
CA VAL A 33 17.36 -5.84 0.85
C VAL A 33 18.21 -5.14 1.91
N HIS A 34 17.81 -3.94 2.30
CA HIS A 34 18.38 -3.22 3.44
C HIS A 34 17.28 -2.80 4.40
N TYR A 35 17.40 -3.22 5.67
CA TYR A 35 16.47 -2.85 6.74
C TYR A 35 16.86 -1.51 7.35
N TYR A 36 15.87 -0.64 7.57
CA TYR A 36 16.06 0.69 8.14
C TYR A 36 16.51 0.62 9.60
N GLN A 37 17.71 1.14 9.88
CA GLN A 37 18.33 0.93 11.19
C GLN A 37 17.68 1.78 12.30
N ARG A 38 17.31 3.04 11.99
CA ARG A 38 16.64 3.94 12.95
C ARG A 38 15.22 3.46 13.23
N TRP A 39 14.53 2.97 12.20
CA TRP A 39 13.17 2.45 12.32
C TRP A 39 13.04 1.31 13.33
N LYS A 40 14.04 0.45 13.49
CA LYS A 40 14.01 -0.67 14.46
C LYS A 40 13.78 -0.27 15.90
N SER A 41 14.25 0.91 16.30
CA SER A 41 14.09 1.44 17.65
C SER A 41 12.89 2.37 17.80
N LEU A 42 12.18 2.68 16.71
CA LEU A 42 11.00 3.54 16.64
C LEU A 42 11.16 4.91 17.34
N PRO A 43 12.30 5.62 17.18
CA PRO A 43 12.64 6.79 18.01
C PRO A 43 11.67 7.97 17.78
N PHE A 44 10.96 7.98 16.64
CA PHE A 44 10.02 9.03 16.25
C PHE A 44 8.56 8.56 16.25
N CYS A 45 8.27 7.41 16.90
CA CYS A 45 6.96 6.80 16.93
C CYS A 45 6.35 6.82 18.32
N GLN A 46 5.05 7.03 18.39
CA GLN A 46 4.21 6.90 19.57
C GLN A 46 2.96 6.08 19.19
N PRO A 47 3.03 4.74 19.24
CA PRO A 47 1.95 3.87 18.74
C PRO A 47 0.60 4.09 19.44
N ILE A 48 0.60 4.47 20.73
CA ILE A 48 -0.62 4.76 21.48
C ILE A 48 -1.35 5.98 20.89
N GLU A 49 -0.58 6.96 20.37
CA GLU A 49 -1.10 8.17 19.71
C GLU A 49 -1.27 7.98 18.19
N ASN A 50 -1.10 6.76 17.68
CA ASN A 50 -1.09 6.45 16.24
C ASN A 50 -0.05 7.27 15.45
N GLN A 51 1.04 7.71 16.09
CA GLN A 51 2.12 8.45 15.46
C GLN A 51 3.20 7.51 14.96
N PHE A 52 3.50 7.61 13.67
CA PHE A 52 4.54 6.82 13.01
C PHE A 52 5.34 7.70 12.05
N ARG A 53 6.61 7.95 12.38
CA ARG A 53 7.52 8.84 11.64
C ARG A 53 8.80 8.09 11.30
N GLN A 54 9.34 8.35 10.10
CA GLN A 54 10.60 7.75 9.65
C GLN A 54 11.62 8.84 9.28
N HIS A 55 12.86 8.64 9.71
CA HIS A 55 13.92 9.55 9.34
C HIS A 55 14.30 9.36 7.86
N PRO A 56 14.31 10.42 7.01
CA PRO A 56 14.61 10.29 5.57
C PRO A 56 16.00 9.71 5.28
N GLN A 57 16.95 9.82 6.20
CA GLN A 57 18.27 9.22 6.06
C GLN A 57 18.24 7.68 5.97
N ASP A 58 17.31 7.00 6.64
CA ASP A 58 17.15 5.54 6.54
C ASP A 58 16.86 5.11 5.09
N HIS A 59 16.07 5.89 4.38
CA HIS A 59 15.71 5.62 2.99
C HIS A 59 16.88 5.89 2.04
N ILE A 60 17.61 6.99 2.24
CA ILE A 60 18.79 7.34 1.42
C ILE A 60 19.92 6.31 1.62
N GLU A 61 20.23 5.95 2.87
CA GLU A 61 21.24 4.93 3.19
C GLU A 61 20.83 3.56 2.62
N GLY A 62 19.56 3.19 2.82
CA GLY A 62 19.03 1.93 2.31
C GLY A 62 19.08 1.84 0.78
N MET A 63 18.72 2.91 0.08
CA MET A 63 18.84 3.02 -1.37
C MET A 63 20.28 2.83 -1.84
N GLU A 64 21.21 3.53 -1.24
CA GLU A 64 22.64 3.42 -1.56
C GLU A 64 23.13 1.98 -1.39
N GLN A 65 22.85 1.38 -0.23
CA GLN A 65 23.34 0.03 0.10
C GLN A 65 22.76 -1.04 -0.82
N THR A 66 21.47 -0.96 -1.15
CA THR A 66 20.83 -1.94 -2.04
C THR A 66 21.31 -1.79 -3.49
N LEU A 67 21.43 -0.56 -3.99
CA LEU A 67 21.98 -0.29 -5.33
C LEU A 67 23.42 -0.81 -5.45
N LEU A 68 24.30 -0.48 -4.52
CA LEU A 68 25.68 -0.98 -4.51
C LEU A 68 25.73 -2.51 -4.45
N ALA A 69 24.85 -3.14 -3.67
CA ALA A 69 24.84 -4.59 -3.51
C ALA A 69 24.45 -5.32 -4.81
N VAL A 70 23.40 -4.89 -5.51
CA VAL A 70 22.98 -5.53 -6.78
C VAL A 70 23.99 -5.28 -7.90
N LEU A 71 24.59 -4.08 -7.97
CA LEU A 71 25.57 -3.74 -8.98
C LEU A 71 26.89 -4.50 -8.80
N LYS A 72 27.37 -4.64 -7.56
CA LYS A 72 28.59 -5.39 -7.24
C LYS A 72 28.50 -6.86 -7.63
N LYS A 73 27.34 -7.49 -7.40
CA LYS A 73 27.14 -8.90 -7.71
C LYS A 73 27.03 -9.15 -9.22
N ALA A 74 26.39 -8.25 -9.94
CA ALA A 74 26.11 -8.42 -11.36
C ALA A 74 27.32 -8.26 -12.27
N ASN A 75 28.37 -7.54 -11.84
CA ASN A 75 29.59 -7.28 -12.61
C ASN A 75 29.34 -6.77 -14.04
N LEU A 76 28.37 -5.84 -14.19
CA LEU A 76 27.96 -5.24 -15.47
C LEU A 76 28.75 -3.96 -15.78
N LYS A 77 28.76 -3.59 -17.07
CA LYS A 77 29.28 -2.29 -17.47
C LYS A 77 28.24 -1.20 -17.17
N PRO A 78 28.67 0.02 -16.78
CA PRO A 78 27.76 1.14 -16.44
C PRO A 78 26.69 1.39 -17.52
N GLU A 79 27.07 1.32 -18.78
CA GLU A 79 26.18 1.64 -19.93
C GLU A 79 25.11 0.58 -20.17
N GLN A 80 25.17 -0.58 -19.50
CA GLN A 80 24.16 -1.63 -19.61
C GLN A 80 22.95 -1.34 -18.71
N ILE A 81 23.11 -0.54 -17.66
CA ILE A 81 22.03 -0.11 -16.79
C ILE A 81 21.38 1.13 -17.41
N LYS A 82 20.13 1.00 -17.86
CA LYS A 82 19.43 2.04 -18.62
C LYS A 82 18.47 2.89 -17.80
N GLY A 83 17.94 2.35 -16.72
CA GLY A 83 16.98 3.07 -15.92
C GLY A 83 16.84 2.52 -14.51
N ILE A 84 16.36 3.39 -13.62
CA ILE A 84 16.00 3.09 -12.23
C ILE A 84 14.55 3.55 -12.03
N GLY A 85 13.68 2.65 -11.57
CA GLY A 85 12.31 2.94 -11.18
C GLY A 85 12.17 2.83 -9.68
N ILE A 86 11.18 3.57 -9.14
CA ILE A 86 10.99 3.73 -7.71
C ILE A 86 9.52 3.55 -7.37
N ASP A 87 9.25 2.70 -6.40
CA ASP A 87 7.98 2.70 -5.72
C ASP A 87 8.16 2.80 -4.20
N THR A 88 7.15 3.30 -3.53
CA THR A 88 7.17 3.52 -2.09
C THR A 88 5.81 3.28 -1.46
N THR A 89 5.79 3.07 -0.16
CA THR A 89 4.55 3.22 0.61
C THR A 89 3.97 4.64 0.42
N GLY A 90 2.66 4.79 0.50
CA GLY A 90 1.99 6.09 0.35
C GLY A 90 0.59 6.16 0.98
N SER A 91 0.16 7.33 1.45
CA SER A 91 0.84 8.65 1.43
C SER A 91 1.87 8.76 2.55
N SER A 92 3.09 9.14 2.21
CA SER A 92 4.18 9.33 3.18
C SER A 92 4.92 10.65 2.90
N PRO A 93 4.28 11.81 3.11
CA PRO A 93 4.88 13.11 2.83
C PRO A 93 5.94 13.50 3.86
N LEU A 94 6.89 14.34 3.42
CA LEU A 94 7.88 14.98 4.29
C LEU A 94 8.05 16.47 3.95
N PRO A 95 8.38 17.32 4.97
CA PRO A 95 8.65 18.73 4.76
C PRO A 95 10.04 18.97 4.18
N LEU A 96 10.14 19.91 3.25
CA LEU A 96 11.39 20.33 2.63
C LEU A 96 11.65 21.83 2.84
N THR A 97 12.93 22.19 2.91
CA THR A 97 13.39 23.59 2.87
C THR A 97 13.22 24.19 1.46
N LYS A 98 13.47 25.47 1.30
CA LYS A 98 13.46 26.14 0.00
C LYS A 98 14.54 25.61 -0.95
N GLU A 99 15.64 25.13 -0.40
CA GLU A 99 16.75 24.54 -1.14
C GLU A 99 16.48 23.08 -1.54
N GLY A 100 15.36 22.50 -1.10
CA GLY A 100 14.96 21.13 -1.42
C GLY A 100 15.54 20.05 -0.50
N HIS A 101 16.10 20.44 0.64
CA HIS A 101 16.57 19.49 1.64
C HIS A 101 15.40 19.04 2.54
N ALA A 102 15.40 17.79 2.96
CA ALA A 102 14.47 17.34 3.99
C ALA A 102 14.71 18.12 5.29
N LEU A 103 13.66 18.66 5.88
CA LEU A 103 13.76 19.49 7.08
C LEU A 103 14.45 18.77 8.25
N ALA A 104 14.30 17.44 8.32
CA ALA A 104 14.99 16.57 9.30
C ALA A 104 16.52 16.64 9.25
N PHE A 105 17.12 17.22 8.20
CA PHE A 105 18.59 17.38 8.08
C PHE A 105 19.06 18.77 8.55
N GLU A 106 18.14 19.69 8.82
CA GLU A 106 18.48 21.03 9.24
C GLU A 106 18.73 21.09 10.76
N THR A 107 19.65 21.97 11.17
CA THR A 107 20.03 22.16 12.58
C THR A 107 18.79 22.49 13.43
N GLY A 108 18.57 21.70 14.47
CA GLY A 108 17.45 21.85 15.40
C GLY A 108 16.24 20.98 15.05
N PHE A 109 16.22 20.32 13.87
CA PHE A 109 15.13 19.44 13.45
C PHE A 109 15.50 17.95 13.41
N GLU A 110 16.75 17.59 13.68
CA GLU A 110 17.29 16.22 13.57
C GLU A 110 16.56 15.21 14.47
N SER A 111 15.97 15.70 15.55
CA SER A 111 15.21 14.87 16.51
C SER A 111 13.71 15.23 16.56
N ASN A 112 13.25 16.14 15.72
CA ASN A 112 11.84 16.55 15.70
C ASN A 112 11.00 15.56 14.88
N PRO A 113 10.07 14.79 15.47
CA PRO A 113 9.24 13.84 14.73
C PRO A 113 8.36 14.50 13.67
N ASN A 114 8.02 15.77 13.82
CA ASN A 114 7.20 16.51 12.86
C ASN A 114 7.99 17.01 11.65
N ALA A 115 9.33 17.00 11.69
CA ALA A 115 10.20 17.26 10.57
C ALA A 115 10.54 16.00 9.75
N MET A 116 10.14 14.82 10.23
CA MET A 116 10.39 13.53 9.60
C MET A 116 9.38 13.22 8.48
N MET A 117 9.58 12.11 7.77
CA MET A 117 8.60 11.53 6.87
C MET A 117 7.42 10.98 7.67
N ILE A 118 6.20 11.39 7.31
CA ILE A 118 4.97 10.96 7.97
C ILE A 118 4.48 9.69 7.30
N LEU A 119 4.70 8.53 7.94
CA LEU A 119 4.45 7.22 7.34
C LEU A 119 2.97 7.02 6.96
N TRP A 120 2.69 6.19 5.95
CA TRP A 120 1.35 5.88 5.46
C TRP A 120 0.36 5.49 6.57
N LYS A 121 0.78 4.69 7.55
CA LYS A 121 -0.03 4.23 8.70
C LYS A 121 -0.12 5.21 9.87
N ASP A 122 0.33 6.45 9.71
CA ASP A 122 0.16 7.49 10.71
C ASP A 122 -1.27 8.04 10.66
N HIS A 123 -1.96 8.00 11.79
CA HIS A 123 -3.35 8.42 11.94
C HIS A 123 -3.51 9.60 12.91
N THR A 124 -2.46 10.39 13.14
CA THR A 124 -2.55 11.57 14.02
C THR A 124 -3.54 12.62 13.51
N ALA A 125 -3.81 12.67 12.20
CA ALA A 125 -4.60 13.70 11.52
C ALA A 125 -6.11 13.37 11.41
N ILE A 126 -6.70 12.65 12.37
CA ILE A 126 -8.13 12.26 12.33
C ILE A 126 -9.05 13.48 12.35
N LEU A 127 -8.76 14.47 13.20
CA LEU A 127 -9.57 15.68 13.34
C LEU A 127 -9.48 16.56 12.09
N GLU A 128 -8.30 16.68 11.53
CA GLU A 128 -8.05 17.46 10.30
C GLU A 128 -8.73 16.81 9.08
N ALA A 129 -8.71 15.49 8.99
CA ALA A 129 -9.45 14.78 7.94
C ALA A 129 -10.97 14.99 8.07
N ALA A 130 -11.51 14.97 9.29
CA ALA A 130 -12.93 15.27 9.53
C ALA A 130 -13.29 16.70 9.14
N GLU A 131 -12.42 17.68 9.43
CA GLU A 131 -12.59 19.08 9.03
C GLU A 131 -12.55 19.25 7.51
N ILE A 132 -11.59 18.60 6.81
CA ILE A 132 -11.53 18.60 5.35
C ILE A 132 -12.81 18.02 4.75
N ASN A 133 -13.30 16.90 5.28
CA ASN A 133 -14.55 16.27 4.84
C ASN A 133 -15.76 17.20 5.04
N GLN A 134 -15.85 17.87 6.19
CA GLN A 134 -16.93 18.82 6.47
C GLN A 134 -16.86 20.03 5.54
N HIS A 135 -15.67 20.58 5.32
CA HIS A 135 -15.45 21.70 4.43
C HIS A 135 -15.80 21.35 2.97
N ALA A 136 -15.36 20.19 2.49
CA ALA A 136 -15.62 19.71 1.12
C ALA A 136 -17.13 19.57 0.82
N LYS A 137 -17.95 19.16 1.80
CA LYS A 137 -19.42 19.04 1.62
C LYS A 137 -20.11 20.38 1.31
N SER A 138 -19.54 21.50 1.78
CA SER A 138 -20.07 22.84 1.58
C SER A 138 -19.46 23.57 0.38
N PHE A 139 -18.43 23.00 -0.25
CA PHE A 139 -17.73 23.62 -1.36
C PHE A 139 -18.43 23.34 -2.71
N PRO A 140 -18.47 24.29 -3.66
CA PRO A 140 -19.18 24.13 -4.94
C PRO A 140 -18.66 22.97 -5.81
N VAL A 141 -17.34 22.67 -5.74
CA VAL A 141 -16.71 21.57 -6.47
C VAL A 141 -16.52 20.40 -5.51
N ASN A 142 -16.97 19.21 -5.91
CA ASN A 142 -16.77 17.99 -5.12
C ASN A 142 -15.36 17.42 -5.36
N TYR A 143 -14.35 17.94 -4.66
CA TYR A 143 -12.97 17.44 -4.75
C TYR A 143 -12.80 16.00 -4.23
N LEU A 144 -13.78 15.46 -3.47
CA LEU A 144 -13.72 14.11 -2.92
C LEU A 144 -14.31 13.05 -3.86
N GLN A 145 -14.87 13.42 -5.00
CA GLN A 145 -15.57 12.48 -5.88
C GLN A 145 -14.70 11.32 -6.36
N TYR A 146 -13.41 11.56 -6.60
CA TYR A 146 -12.47 10.52 -7.08
C TYR A 146 -11.71 9.80 -5.97
N VAL A 147 -12.00 10.14 -4.72
CA VAL A 147 -11.45 9.44 -3.53
C VAL A 147 -12.58 8.82 -2.69
N GLY A 148 -13.66 8.41 -3.34
CA GLY A 148 -14.78 7.72 -2.72
C GLY A 148 -15.69 8.56 -1.84
N GLY A 149 -15.55 9.88 -1.86
CA GLY A 149 -16.37 10.84 -1.09
C GLY A 149 -15.91 11.09 0.34
N ILE A 150 -14.80 10.49 0.79
CA ILE A 150 -14.26 10.65 2.15
C ILE A 150 -12.73 10.81 2.07
N TYR A 151 -12.21 11.88 2.67
CA TYR A 151 -10.77 12.11 2.81
C TYR A 151 -10.23 11.46 4.08
N SER A 152 -9.15 10.70 3.97
CA SER A 152 -8.57 9.94 5.07
C SER A 152 -7.51 10.73 5.85
N SER A 153 -7.37 10.43 7.15
CA SER A 153 -6.25 10.90 7.99
C SER A 153 -4.88 10.41 7.49
N GLU A 154 -4.85 9.34 6.71
CA GLU A 154 -3.63 8.79 6.11
C GLU A 154 -3.08 9.66 4.96
N TRP A 155 -3.80 10.69 4.48
CA TRP A 155 -3.49 11.33 3.20
C TRP A 155 -2.89 12.73 3.35
N PHE A 156 -2.28 13.20 2.27
CA PHE A 156 -1.39 14.33 2.13
C PHE A 156 -1.86 15.61 2.87
N TRP A 157 -3.06 16.13 2.55
CA TRP A 157 -3.52 17.39 3.13
C TRP A 157 -3.84 17.30 4.62
N ALA A 158 -4.42 16.17 5.07
CA ALA A 158 -4.74 15.98 6.47
C ALA A 158 -3.47 15.92 7.32
N LYS A 159 -2.46 15.16 6.88
CA LYS A 159 -1.16 15.06 7.55
C LYS A 159 -0.45 16.41 7.64
N ILE A 160 -0.39 17.15 6.54
CA ILE A 160 0.22 18.49 6.55
C ILE A 160 -0.51 19.42 7.49
N LEU A 161 -1.84 19.48 7.41
CA LEU A 161 -2.67 20.34 8.27
C LEU A 161 -2.45 20.03 9.75
N HIS A 162 -2.37 18.74 10.12
CA HIS A 162 -2.05 18.32 11.48
C HIS A 162 -0.68 18.83 11.93
N ILE A 163 0.37 18.59 11.13
CA ILE A 163 1.74 18.95 11.52
C ILE A 163 1.90 20.48 11.69
N ILE A 164 1.37 21.27 10.76
CA ILE A 164 1.52 22.73 10.85
C ILE A 164 0.72 23.37 11.99
N ARG A 165 -0.26 22.64 12.54
CA ARG A 165 -1.01 23.05 13.74
C ARG A 165 -0.34 22.59 15.03
N ALA A 166 0.31 21.41 14.98
CA ALA A 166 0.98 20.84 16.14
C ALA A 166 2.39 21.42 16.38
N ASP A 167 3.03 22.03 15.34
CA ASP A 167 4.42 22.45 15.41
C ASP A 167 4.66 23.73 14.60
N GLU A 168 4.69 24.87 15.29
CA GLU A 168 4.92 26.20 14.69
C GLU A 168 6.32 26.36 14.09
N GLU A 169 7.34 25.67 14.62
CA GLU A 169 8.70 25.70 14.07
C GLU A 169 8.76 24.98 12.72
N VAL A 170 8.15 23.80 12.62
CA VAL A 170 8.02 23.10 11.33
C VAL A 170 7.20 23.93 10.34
N LYS A 171 6.07 24.54 10.78
CA LYS A 171 5.27 25.44 9.96
C LYS A 171 6.06 26.62 9.40
N ALA A 172 6.94 27.20 10.20
CA ALA A 172 7.76 28.35 9.81
C ALA A 172 8.87 28.00 8.79
N HIS A 173 9.45 26.80 8.90
CA HIS A 173 10.62 26.38 8.11
C HIS A 173 10.29 25.46 6.92
N ALA A 174 9.15 24.74 6.95
CA ALA A 174 8.72 23.93 5.82
C ALA A 174 8.29 24.81 4.65
N TYR A 175 9.13 24.88 3.63
CA TYR A 175 8.85 25.66 2.42
C TYR A 175 7.84 24.92 1.53
N THR A 176 8.02 23.61 1.33
CA THR A 176 7.14 22.75 0.54
C THR A 176 7.09 21.34 1.14
N TRP A 177 6.23 20.50 0.57
CA TRP A 177 6.06 19.10 0.98
C TRP A 177 6.16 18.19 -0.24
N MET A 178 6.69 16.99 -0.03
CA MET A 178 6.90 16.02 -1.09
C MET A 178 6.50 14.62 -0.64
N GLU A 179 5.81 13.86 -1.49
CA GLU A 179 5.55 12.45 -1.25
C GLU A 179 6.86 11.64 -1.33
N HIS A 180 6.93 10.55 -0.61
CA HIS A 180 8.12 9.69 -0.52
C HIS A 180 8.61 9.22 -1.90
N CYS A 181 7.69 8.78 -2.78
CA CYS A 181 8.04 8.32 -4.13
C CYS A 181 8.68 9.43 -4.97
N ASP A 182 8.18 10.65 -4.86
CA ASP A 182 8.76 11.82 -5.51
C ASP A 182 10.11 12.19 -4.91
N TYR A 183 10.23 12.13 -3.57
CA TYR A 183 11.45 12.52 -2.87
C TYR A 183 12.63 11.60 -3.21
N MET A 184 12.41 10.30 -3.29
CA MET A 184 13.50 9.37 -3.63
C MET A 184 13.98 9.54 -5.07
N ALA A 185 13.07 9.80 -6.01
CA ALA A 185 13.42 10.16 -7.38
C ALA A 185 14.17 11.51 -7.44
N TYR A 186 13.69 12.51 -6.69
CA TYR A 186 14.32 13.83 -6.56
C TYR A 186 15.76 13.75 -6.03
N VAL A 187 16.01 12.90 -5.06
CA VAL A 187 17.35 12.64 -4.52
C VAL A 187 18.29 12.06 -5.59
N LEU A 188 17.83 11.09 -6.39
CA LEU A 188 18.66 10.47 -7.44
C LEU A 188 18.96 11.41 -8.62
N VAL A 189 18.05 12.38 -8.92
CA VAL A 189 18.31 13.41 -9.95
C VAL A 189 19.09 14.62 -9.42
N GLY A 190 19.52 14.60 -8.15
CA GLY A 190 20.43 15.59 -7.58
C GLY A 190 19.77 16.86 -7.08
N ASN A 191 18.58 16.78 -6.51
CA ASN A 191 17.89 17.89 -5.83
C ASN A 191 17.89 19.18 -6.69
N LYS A 192 17.38 19.09 -7.90
CA LYS A 192 17.26 20.22 -8.82
C LYS A 192 16.03 21.07 -8.48
N ASP A 193 15.65 22.00 -9.31
CA ASP A 193 14.55 22.94 -9.09
C ASP A 193 13.25 22.25 -8.64
N LEU A 194 12.79 22.55 -7.42
CA LEU A 194 11.56 22.01 -6.82
C LEU A 194 10.32 22.27 -7.68
N GLY A 195 10.25 23.42 -8.35
CA GLY A 195 9.11 23.83 -9.15
C GLY A 195 9.03 23.13 -10.51
N GLN A 196 10.15 22.64 -11.02
CA GLN A 196 10.23 21.94 -12.31
C GLN A 196 10.34 20.42 -12.18
N PHE A 197 10.53 19.91 -10.96
CA PHE A 197 10.63 18.47 -10.75
C PHE A 197 9.28 17.80 -11.01
N LYS A 198 9.27 16.78 -11.86
CA LYS A 198 8.06 16.01 -12.21
C LYS A 198 7.53 15.23 -11.03
N ARG A 199 6.24 15.42 -10.74
CA ARG A 199 5.55 14.78 -9.62
C ARG A 199 4.67 13.63 -10.09
N SER A 200 4.57 12.61 -9.26
CA SER A 200 3.78 11.40 -9.47
C SER A 200 2.29 11.69 -9.60
N ARG A 201 1.68 11.31 -10.71
CA ARG A 201 0.24 11.32 -10.90
C ARG A 201 -0.47 10.38 -9.94
N CYS A 202 0.12 9.22 -9.69
CA CYS A 202 -0.40 8.25 -8.73
C CYS A 202 -0.55 8.88 -7.34
N ALA A 203 0.51 9.47 -6.80
CA ALA A 203 0.50 10.10 -5.48
C ALA A 203 -0.44 11.32 -5.43
N ALA A 204 -0.37 12.18 -6.43
CA ALA A 204 -1.17 13.41 -6.50
C ALA A 204 -2.67 13.13 -6.59
N GLY A 205 -3.09 12.23 -7.49
CA GLY A 205 -4.49 11.91 -7.70
C GLY A 205 -5.11 11.16 -6.54
N HIS A 206 -4.43 10.10 -6.06
CA HIS A 206 -4.98 9.28 -4.96
C HIS A 206 -4.94 9.98 -3.60
N LYS A 207 -3.96 10.86 -3.33
CA LYS A 207 -3.75 11.36 -1.96
C LYS A 207 -3.79 12.88 -1.81
N ALA A 208 -3.55 13.66 -2.89
CA ALA A 208 -3.54 15.12 -2.83
C ALA A 208 -4.72 15.79 -3.57
N LEU A 209 -5.73 15.02 -3.98
CA LEU A 209 -6.93 15.53 -4.68
C LEU A 209 -6.61 16.22 -6.00
N TRP A 210 -5.57 15.78 -6.69
CA TRP A 210 -5.23 16.31 -8.01
C TRP A 210 -6.08 15.66 -9.10
N ASP A 211 -6.68 16.47 -9.97
CA ASP A 211 -7.36 15.98 -11.16
C ASP A 211 -7.45 17.06 -12.24
N THR A 212 -7.45 16.64 -13.50
CA THR A 212 -7.54 17.55 -14.66
C THR A 212 -8.89 18.25 -14.77
N SER A 213 -9.98 17.67 -14.28
CA SER A 213 -11.33 18.21 -14.38
C SER A 213 -11.53 19.51 -13.60
N TRP A 214 -10.70 19.77 -12.59
CA TRP A 214 -10.65 21.05 -11.86
C TRP A 214 -9.30 21.78 -11.94
N GLY A 215 -8.46 21.39 -12.91
CA GLY A 215 -7.21 22.10 -13.22
C GLY A 215 -6.06 21.82 -12.26
N GLY A 216 -6.01 20.66 -11.63
CA GLY A 216 -4.89 20.22 -10.80
C GLY A 216 -5.23 20.01 -9.34
N LEU A 217 -4.37 20.44 -8.41
CA LEU A 217 -4.64 20.40 -6.97
C LEU A 217 -5.79 21.35 -6.58
N PRO A 218 -6.49 21.14 -5.46
CA PRO A 218 -7.50 22.08 -4.95
C PRO A 218 -6.96 23.51 -4.91
N PRO A 219 -7.78 24.52 -5.29
CA PRO A 219 -7.35 25.91 -5.34
C PRO A 219 -7.18 26.52 -3.94
N GLU A 220 -6.56 27.69 -3.88
CA GLU A 220 -6.36 28.44 -2.63
C GLU A 220 -7.68 28.70 -1.89
N ASP A 221 -8.77 28.99 -2.60
CA ASP A 221 -10.10 29.23 -2.01
C ASP A 221 -10.64 28.01 -1.24
N PHE A 222 -10.25 26.80 -1.61
CA PHE A 222 -10.56 25.60 -0.86
C PHE A 222 -9.64 25.41 0.34
N LEU A 223 -8.36 25.75 0.22
CA LEU A 223 -7.32 25.46 1.20
C LEU A 223 -7.17 26.51 2.30
N ILE A 224 -7.31 27.80 1.96
CA ILE A 224 -7.15 28.92 2.92
C ILE A 224 -8.12 28.83 4.11
N PRO A 225 -9.41 28.46 3.96
CA PRO A 225 -10.31 28.33 5.09
C PRO A 225 -9.91 27.25 6.10
N LEU A 226 -9.15 26.23 5.68
CA LEU A 226 -8.60 25.19 6.56
C LEU A 226 -7.38 25.73 7.34
N ASP A 227 -6.42 26.34 6.66
CA ASP A 227 -5.31 27.10 7.23
C ASP A 227 -4.65 27.99 6.16
N PRO A 228 -4.34 29.27 6.45
CA PRO A 228 -3.65 30.17 5.51
C PRO A 228 -2.30 29.64 4.99
N TYR A 229 -1.61 28.78 5.75
CA TYR A 229 -0.39 28.12 5.30
C TYR A 229 -0.65 27.23 4.07
N LEU A 230 -1.76 26.50 4.03
CA LEU A 230 -2.08 25.61 2.90
C LEU A 230 -2.30 26.41 1.60
N GLY A 231 -2.90 27.59 1.68
CA GLY A 231 -3.01 28.50 0.52
C GLY A 231 -1.63 28.91 0.00
N LYS A 232 -0.72 29.33 0.89
CA LYS A 232 0.67 29.62 0.52
C LYS A 232 1.42 28.40 -0.01
N LEU A 233 1.19 27.23 0.58
CA LEU A 233 1.79 25.97 0.15
C LEU A 233 1.34 25.62 -1.27
N ARG A 234 0.05 25.87 -1.62
CA ARG A 234 -0.50 25.57 -2.95
C ARG A 234 0.32 26.20 -4.09
N SER A 235 0.79 27.42 -3.93
CA SER A 235 1.62 28.12 -4.92
C SER A 235 3.07 27.60 -5.01
N ARG A 236 3.50 26.77 -4.06
CA ARG A 236 4.83 26.13 -4.00
C ARG A 236 4.80 24.64 -4.37
N LEU A 237 3.61 24.14 -4.69
CA LEU A 237 3.40 22.79 -5.21
C LEU A 237 3.30 22.84 -6.75
N TYR A 238 3.08 21.69 -7.32
CA TYR A 238 2.96 21.48 -8.76
C TYR A 238 1.53 21.76 -9.29
N SER A 239 1.42 22.05 -10.57
CA SER A 239 0.18 22.08 -11.33
C SER A 239 -0.02 20.83 -12.18
N GLU A 240 1.07 20.32 -12.76
CA GLU A 240 1.08 19.16 -13.64
C GLU A 240 1.63 17.92 -12.92
N THR A 241 1.19 16.76 -13.38
CA THR A 241 1.65 15.45 -12.88
C THR A 241 1.97 14.54 -14.03
N TYR A 242 2.77 13.50 -13.75
CA TYR A 242 3.36 12.64 -14.76
C TYR A 242 3.12 11.17 -14.40
N THR A 243 2.94 10.34 -15.43
CA THR A 243 2.81 8.88 -15.27
C THR A 243 4.17 8.24 -15.00
N SER A 244 4.17 7.07 -14.37
CA SER A 244 5.42 6.47 -13.86
C SER A 244 6.33 5.89 -14.95
N ASP A 245 5.85 5.78 -16.17
CA ASP A 245 6.63 5.43 -17.36
C ASP A 245 7.33 6.62 -18.01
N GLU A 246 7.18 7.83 -17.45
CA GLU A 246 7.87 9.03 -17.90
C GLU A 246 9.20 9.25 -17.17
N ILE A 247 10.07 10.01 -17.81
CA ILE A 247 11.39 10.37 -17.26
C ILE A 247 11.23 11.51 -16.25
N ALA A 248 11.62 11.28 -14.99
CA ALA A 248 11.76 12.34 -13.97
C ALA A 248 13.06 13.14 -14.16
N GLY A 249 14.10 12.48 -14.61
CA GLY A 249 15.42 13.06 -14.88
C GLY A 249 16.43 11.98 -15.21
N THR A 250 17.70 12.36 -15.25
CA THR A 250 18.84 11.43 -15.34
C THR A 250 19.62 11.42 -14.03
N LEU A 251 20.39 10.39 -13.82
CA LEU A 251 21.15 10.17 -12.59
C LEU A 251 22.15 11.32 -12.36
N ASP A 252 22.11 11.90 -11.18
CA ASP A 252 23.02 12.96 -10.76
C ASP A 252 24.48 12.50 -10.80
N PRO A 253 25.47 13.36 -11.22
CA PRO A 253 26.88 13.00 -11.32
C PRO A 253 27.47 12.46 -10.02
N ILE A 254 27.02 12.93 -8.84
CA ILE A 254 27.51 12.44 -7.54
C ILE A 254 27.04 11.00 -7.34
N TRP A 255 25.77 10.72 -7.60
CA TRP A 255 25.21 9.37 -7.54
C TRP A 255 25.83 8.47 -8.61
N ALA A 256 25.99 8.93 -9.84
CA ALA A 256 26.60 8.18 -10.92
C ALA A 256 28.03 7.72 -10.56
N LYS A 257 28.84 8.65 -10.04
CA LYS A 257 30.19 8.33 -9.55
C LYS A 257 30.17 7.35 -8.37
N LYS A 258 29.29 7.56 -7.40
CA LYS A 258 29.16 6.72 -6.20
C LYS A 258 28.76 5.28 -6.55
N LEU A 259 27.82 5.10 -7.49
CA LEU A 259 27.30 3.81 -7.92
C LEU A 259 28.12 3.16 -9.05
N GLY A 260 29.01 3.90 -9.69
CA GLY A 260 29.72 3.44 -10.89
C GLY A 260 28.79 3.26 -12.09
N LEU A 261 27.78 4.13 -12.23
CA LEU A 261 26.82 4.13 -13.32
C LEU A 261 27.04 5.28 -14.30
N SER A 262 26.38 5.25 -15.46
CA SER A 262 26.33 6.36 -16.40
C SER A 262 25.41 7.47 -15.90
N GLU A 263 25.81 8.74 -16.12
CA GLU A 263 24.91 9.90 -15.92
C GLU A 263 23.70 9.88 -16.87
N ASP A 264 23.74 9.10 -17.96
CA ASP A 264 22.61 8.88 -18.86
C ASP A 264 21.59 7.86 -18.33
N THR A 265 21.81 7.27 -17.15
CA THR A 265 20.86 6.36 -16.52
C THR A 265 19.59 7.13 -16.18
N VAL A 266 18.45 6.72 -16.76
CA VAL A 266 17.15 7.37 -16.60
C VAL A 266 16.59 7.07 -15.22
N ILE A 267 16.02 8.07 -14.56
CA ILE A 267 15.20 7.92 -13.36
C ILE A 267 13.75 8.11 -13.77
N ALA A 268 12.92 7.08 -13.56
CA ALA A 268 11.50 7.14 -13.84
C ALA A 268 10.75 7.95 -12.76
N VAL A 269 9.59 8.50 -13.09
CA VAL A 269 8.69 9.12 -12.11
C VAL A 269 8.23 8.06 -11.11
N GLY A 270 8.28 8.39 -9.82
CA GLY A 270 7.94 7.47 -8.73
C GLY A 270 6.45 7.12 -8.69
N THR A 271 6.11 6.03 -7.96
CA THR A 271 4.72 5.58 -7.75
C THR A 271 4.56 4.96 -6.38
N PHE A 272 3.33 4.50 -6.05
CA PHE A 272 3.08 3.71 -4.85
C PHE A 272 3.29 2.21 -5.10
N ASP A 273 3.69 1.51 -4.04
CA ASP A 273 4.05 0.09 -4.01
C ASP A 273 2.94 -0.82 -4.56
N ALA A 274 1.69 -0.61 -4.16
CA ALA A 274 0.56 -1.40 -4.62
C ALA A 274 0.29 -1.22 -6.13
N HIS A 275 0.44 0.01 -6.64
CA HIS A 275 0.27 0.34 -8.06
C HIS A 275 1.41 -0.27 -8.90
N ALA A 276 2.65 -0.13 -8.47
CA ALA A 276 3.79 -0.84 -9.06
C ALA A 276 3.60 -2.35 -8.98
N GLY A 277 3.16 -2.87 -7.82
CA GLY A 277 2.86 -4.28 -7.62
C GLY A 277 1.84 -4.84 -8.61
N ALA A 278 0.82 -4.05 -8.95
CA ALA A 278 -0.16 -4.42 -9.95
C ALA A 278 0.47 -4.54 -11.36
N VAL A 279 1.35 -3.61 -11.74
CA VAL A 279 2.10 -3.68 -13.00
C VAL A 279 3.07 -4.86 -13.00
N GLY A 280 3.79 -5.09 -11.89
CA GLY A 280 4.65 -6.24 -11.72
C GLY A 280 3.92 -7.59 -11.78
N ALA A 281 2.63 -7.62 -11.42
CA ALA A 281 1.75 -8.77 -11.57
C ALA A 281 1.09 -8.86 -12.96
N ALA A 282 1.50 -8.03 -13.92
CA ALA A 282 0.98 -7.96 -15.28
C ALA A 282 -0.54 -7.68 -15.31
N ILE A 283 -0.98 -6.66 -14.57
CA ILE A 283 -2.38 -6.21 -14.53
C ILE A 283 -2.91 -5.91 -15.94
N LYS A 284 -4.18 -6.22 -16.15
CA LYS A 284 -4.92 -5.91 -17.37
C LYS A 284 -6.39 -5.66 -17.04
N GLU A 285 -7.15 -5.23 -18.03
CA GLU A 285 -8.60 -5.04 -17.89
C GLU A 285 -9.28 -6.25 -17.26
N ASN A 286 -10.31 -6.02 -16.45
CA ASN A 286 -11.09 -7.03 -15.74
C ASN A 286 -10.28 -7.90 -14.76
N THR A 287 -9.11 -7.42 -14.34
CA THR A 287 -8.26 -8.12 -13.36
C THR A 287 -8.12 -7.27 -12.10
N LEU A 288 -8.54 -7.82 -10.96
CA LEU A 288 -8.26 -7.24 -9.66
C LEU A 288 -6.91 -7.76 -9.15
N VAL A 289 -5.91 -6.91 -9.01
CA VAL A 289 -4.67 -7.26 -8.31
C VAL A 289 -4.82 -6.88 -6.84
N ARG A 290 -4.65 -7.87 -5.97
CA ARG A 290 -4.80 -7.71 -4.52
C ARG A 290 -3.47 -7.94 -3.82
N VAL A 291 -2.93 -6.88 -3.23
CA VAL A 291 -1.80 -6.98 -2.30
C VAL A 291 -2.32 -7.49 -0.96
N MET A 292 -1.81 -8.65 -0.51
CA MET A 292 -2.27 -9.32 0.72
C MET A 292 -1.14 -9.36 1.74
N GLY A 293 -1.14 -8.39 2.64
CA GLY A 293 -0.23 -8.26 3.78
C GLY A 293 -0.99 -8.24 5.11
N THR A 294 -0.61 -7.35 5.99
CA THR A 294 -1.32 -7.01 7.23
C THR A 294 -2.72 -6.47 6.93
N SER A 295 -2.81 -5.58 5.95
CA SER A 295 -4.01 -5.09 5.29
C SER A 295 -4.05 -5.56 3.84
N THR A 296 -5.06 -5.12 3.05
CA THR A 296 -5.02 -5.28 1.60
C THR A 296 -5.03 -3.94 0.88
N CYS A 297 -4.41 -3.93 -0.31
CA CYS A 297 -4.63 -2.89 -1.29
C CYS A 297 -5.04 -3.56 -2.61
N ASP A 298 -6.15 -3.12 -3.15
CA ASP A 298 -6.81 -3.68 -4.32
C ASP A 298 -6.70 -2.70 -5.47
N ILE A 299 -6.06 -3.13 -6.56
CA ILE A 299 -5.85 -2.29 -7.73
C ILE A 299 -6.58 -2.90 -8.93
N LEU A 300 -7.38 -2.07 -9.58
CA LEU A 300 -8.04 -2.35 -10.85
C LEU A 300 -7.63 -1.32 -11.89
N VAL A 301 -7.73 -1.70 -13.16
CA VAL A 301 -7.61 -0.77 -14.28
C VAL A 301 -8.79 -0.97 -15.23
N CYS A 302 -9.33 0.14 -15.74
CA CYS A 302 -10.34 0.13 -16.79
C CYS A 302 -10.07 1.23 -17.80
N THR A 303 -10.59 1.07 -19.01
CA THR A 303 -10.47 2.12 -20.02
C THR A 303 -11.40 3.29 -19.69
N PRO A 304 -11.09 4.53 -20.10
CA PRO A 304 -12.03 5.65 -19.99
C PRO A 304 -13.40 5.36 -20.62
N GLN A 305 -13.44 4.54 -21.67
CA GLN A 305 -14.68 4.13 -22.32
C GLN A 305 -15.51 3.18 -21.45
N THR A 306 -14.87 2.25 -20.75
CA THR A 306 -15.54 1.29 -19.86
C THR A 306 -16.17 1.99 -18.66
N ILE A 307 -15.45 2.91 -18.02
CA ILE A 307 -15.96 3.61 -16.82
C ILE A 307 -16.89 4.78 -17.17
N GLY A 308 -16.69 5.41 -18.37
CA GLY A 308 -17.48 6.58 -18.78
C GLY A 308 -17.42 7.72 -17.75
N SER A 309 -18.60 8.19 -17.32
CA SER A 309 -18.74 9.22 -16.27
C SER A 309 -18.94 8.63 -14.86
N THR A 310 -18.84 7.32 -14.68
CA THR A 310 -19.06 6.69 -13.38
C THR A 310 -17.94 7.01 -12.41
N THR A 311 -18.31 7.44 -11.21
CA THR A 311 -17.41 7.53 -10.05
C THR A 311 -17.76 6.44 -9.07
N VAL A 312 -16.81 5.54 -8.79
CA VAL A 312 -17.03 4.43 -7.87
C VAL A 312 -17.07 4.94 -6.44
N ARG A 313 -18.20 4.76 -5.77
CA ARG A 313 -18.39 5.27 -4.40
C ARG A 313 -17.65 4.43 -3.37
N GLY A 314 -17.15 5.09 -2.32
CA GLY A 314 -16.61 4.44 -1.13
C GLY A 314 -15.32 3.66 -1.36
N ILE A 315 -14.57 3.92 -2.44
CA ILE A 315 -13.22 3.38 -2.68
C ILE A 315 -12.14 4.39 -2.27
N CYS A 316 -10.86 4.01 -2.36
CA CYS A 316 -9.75 4.88 -1.94
C CYS A 316 -9.26 5.83 -3.03
N GLY A 317 -9.60 5.56 -4.31
CA GLY A 317 -9.18 6.44 -5.39
C GLY A 317 -9.53 5.93 -6.79
N GLN A 318 -9.71 6.89 -7.72
CA GLN A 318 -10.00 6.67 -9.13
C GLN A 318 -9.22 7.71 -9.93
N VAL A 319 -8.09 7.33 -10.53
CA VAL A 319 -7.13 8.28 -11.11
C VAL A 319 -6.65 7.79 -12.47
N GLU A 320 -6.80 8.65 -13.50
CA GLU A 320 -6.27 8.37 -14.83
C GLU A 320 -4.74 8.35 -14.83
N GLY A 321 -4.14 7.29 -15.38
CA GLY A 321 -2.70 7.14 -15.52
C GLY A 321 -1.96 6.80 -14.23
N SER A 322 -2.65 6.44 -13.13
CA SER A 322 -1.98 6.09 -11.87
C SER A 322 -1.30 4.71 -11.89
N VAL A 323 -1.76 3.80 -12.75
CA VAL A 323 -1.24 2.44 -12.91
C VAL A 323 -0.72 2.23 -14.34
N LEU A 324 -1.61 2.32 -15.32
CA LEU A 324 -1.27 2.26 -16.74
C LEU A 324 -1.58 3.61 -17.39
N PRO A 325 -0.67 4.14 -18.22
CA PRO A 325 -0.93 5.38 -18.95
C PRO A 325 -2.21 5.29 -19.79
N ASN A 326 -3.02 6.33 -19.76
CA ASN A 326 -4.33 6.41 -20.45
C ASN A 326 -5.41 5.43 -19.95
N TRP A 327 -5.18 4.75 -18.83
CA TRP A 327 -6.18 3.93 -18.14
C TRP A 327 -6.58 4.57 -16.82
N ILE A 328 -7.80 4.32 -16.38
CA ILE A 328 -8.24 4.72 -15.05
C ILE A 328 -7.78 3.66 -14.06
N GLY A 329 -6.94 4.05 -13.10
CA GLY A 329 -6.55 3.21 -11.97
C GLY A 329 -7.53 3.40 -10.80
N LEU A 330 -8.02 2.30 -10.27
CA LEU A 330 -8.95 2.25 -9.14
C LEU A 330 -8.26 1.60 -7.94
N GLU A 331 -8.35 2.26 -6.78
CA GLU A 331 -7.76 1.77 -5.52
C GLU A 331 -8.85 1.51 -4.49
N ALA A 332 -8.80 0.32 -3.87
CA ALA A 332 -9.61 -0.08 -2.73
C ALA A 332 -8.76 -0.86 -1.73
N GLY A 333 -9.34 -1.38 -0.65
CA GLY A 333 -8.63 -2.26 0.27
C GLY A 333 -9.31 -2.43 1.62
N GLN A 334 -8.85 -3.45 2.38
CA GLN A 334 -9.30 -3.72 3.75
C GLN A 334 -8.28 -3.18 4.75
N SER A 335 -8.76 -2.59 5.85
CA SER A 335 -7.90 -2.07 6.94
C SER A 335 -7.14 -3.18 7.66
N ALA A 336 -7.71 -4.38 7.75
CA ALA A 336 -7.09 -5.55 8.34
C ALA A 336 -7.39 -6.80 7.49
N PHE A 337 -6.37 -7.60 7.21
CA PHE A 337 -6.48 -8.90 6.53
C PHE A 337 -5.61 -9.92 7.27
N GLY A 338 -4.31 -9.92 7.08
CA GLY A 338 -3.39 -10.72 7.88
C GLY A 338 -3.39 -10.35 9.36
N ASP A 339 -3.61 -9.08 9.67
CA ASP A 339 -3.69 -8.58 11.05
C ASP A 339 -4.86 -9.18 11.84
N VAL A 340 -5.96 -9.56 11.20
CA VAL A 340 -7.07 -10.27 11.86
C VAL A 340 -6.58 -11.61 12.42
N LEU A 341 -5.78 -12.34 11.65
CA LEU A 341 -5.22 -13.63 12.07
C LEU A 341 -4.09 -13.45 13.09
N ALA A 342 -3.28 -12.41 12.93
CA ALA A 342 -2.22 -12.06 13.88
C ALA A 342 -2.81 -11.63 15.23
N TRP A 343 -3.89 -10.85 15.23
CA TRP A 343 -4.64 -10.50 16.43
C TRP A 343 -5.17 -11.75 17.15
N PHE A 344 -5.81 -12.66 16.42
CA PHE A 344 -6.31 -13.90 17.03
C PHE A 344 -5.18 -14.76 17.60
N LYS A 345 -4.05 -14.84 16.90
CA LYS A 345 -2.85 -15.49 17.41
C LYS A 345 -2.40 -14.86 18.73
N SER A 346 -2.38 -13.54 18.83
CA SER A 346 -1.95 -12.85 20.06
C SER A 346 -2.83 -13.18 21.28
N ILE A 347 -4.12 -13.46 21.08
CA ILE A 347 -5.01 -13.95 22.13
C ILE A 347 -4.58 -15.34 22.61
N LEU A 348 -4.18 -16.21 21.69
CA LEU A 348 -3.70 -17.56 22.00
C LEU A 348 -2.29 -17.57 22.60
N ASP A 349 -1.49 -16.55 22.35
CA ASP A 349 -0.15 -16.39 22.91
C ASP A 349 -0.20 -16.20 24.44
N TRP A 350 -1.26 -15.56 24.97
CA TRP A 350 -1.36 -15.26 26.40
C TRP A 350 -1.19 -16.50 27.34
N PRO A 351 -1.94 -17.61 27.16
CA PRO A 351 -1.73 -18.81 28.00
C PRO A 351 -0.36 -19.45 27.75
N MET A 352 0.17 -19.38 26.54
CA MET A 352 1.48 -19.94 26.24
C MET A 352 2.60 -19.18 26.95
N GLU A 353 2.57 -17.84 26.91
CA GLU A 353 3.55 -16.96 27.58
C GLU A 353 3.48 -17.11 29.12
N HIS A 354 2.27 -17.13 29.70
CA HIS A 354 2.09 -17.08 31.15
C HIS A 354 2.15 -18.44 31.84
N PHE A 355 1.89 -19.55 31.16
CA PHE A 355 1.86 -20.88 31.77
C PHE A 355 2.89 -21.86 31.20
N VAL A 356 3.24 -21.75 29.93
CA VAL A 356 4.15 -22.69 29.28
C VAL A 356 5.58 -22.13 29.23
N PHE A 357 5.76 -20.96 28.59
CA PHE A 357 7.11 -20.39 28.41
C PHE A 357 7.68 -19.77 29.70
N SER A 358 6.86 -19.46 30.69
CA SER A 358 7.28 -19.02 32.02
C SER A 358 7.42 -20.15 33.03
N SER A 359 7.12 -21.40 32.64
CA SER A 359 7.11 -22.56 33.56
C SER A 359 8.48 -22.82 34.17
N PRO A 360 8.58 -22.98 35.51
CA PRO A 360 9.82 -23.38 36.16
C PRO A 360 10.18 -24.88 35.94
N LEU A 361 9.26 -25.64 35.34
CA LEU A 361 9.48 -27.06 35.03
C LEU A 361 10.28 -27.28 33.75
N LEU A 362 10.48 -26.23 32.94
CA LEU A 362 11.20 -26.30 31.68
C LEU A 362 12.55 -25.58 31.77
N THR A 363 13.57 -26.17 31.14
CA THR A 363 14.86 -25.48 30.96
C THR A 363 14.71 -24.31 29.95
N GLU A 364 15.63 -23.33 29.98
CA GLU A 364 15.60 -22.21 29.03
C GLU A 364 15.70 -22.67 27.56
N GLU A 365 16.47 -23.71 27.30
CA GLU A 365 16.56 -24.33 25.97
C GLU A 365 15.21 -24.93 25.51
N GLN A 366 14.53 -25.66 26.43
CA GLN A 366 13.18 -26.18 26.13
C GLN A 366 12.16 -25.09 25.88
N LYS A 367 12.19 -24.01 26.69
CA LYS A 367 11.30 -22.85 26.50
C LYS A 367 11.52 -22.19 25.13
N THR A 368 12.79 -21.96 24.76
CA THR A 368 13.16 -21.37 23.48
C THR A 368 12.67 -22.22 22.32
N THR A 369 12.97 -23.55 22.35
CA THR A 369 12.55 -24.49 21.31
C THR A 369 11.02 -24.56 21.18
N LEU A 370 10.29 -24.63 22.30
CA LEU A 370 8.83 -24.66 22.30
C LEU A 370 8.24 -23.36 21.78
N LYS A 371 8.82 -22.21 22.14
CA LYS A 371 8.38 -20.90 21.67
C LYS A 371 8.56 -20.77 20.16
N GLU A 372 9.72 -21.13 19.65
CA GLU A 372 10.01 -21.12 18.21
C GLU A 372 9.07 -22.06 17.44
N THR A 373 8.90 -23.29 17.92
CA THR A 373 8.00 -24.28 17.31
C THR A 373 6.55 -23.81 17.31
N TYR A 374 6.06 -23.30 18.45
CA TYR A 374 4.71 -22.79 18.57
C TYR A 374 4.46 -21.64 17.58
N HIS A 375 5.34 -20.64 17.55
CA HIS A 375 5.18 -19.49 16.66
C HIS A 375 5.27 -19.84 15.17
N ALA A 376 6.05 -20.86 14.84
CA ALA A 376 6.16 -21.37 13.47
C ALA A 376 4.90 -22.14 13.01
N GLU A 377 4.27 -22.92 13.90
CA GLU A 377 3.27 -23.93 13.51
C GLU A 377 1.82 -23.58 13.89
N VAL A 378 1.58 -22.65 14.82
CA VAL A 378 0.24 -22.41 15.38
C VAL A 378 -0.81 -22.06 14.31
N ILE A 379 -0.48 -21.20 13.37
CA ILE A 379 -1.40 -20.79 12.29
C ILE A 379 -1.65 -21.97 11.33
N GLU A 380 -0.63 -22.74 11.02
CA GLU A 380 -0.79 -23.93 10.16
C GLU A 380 -1.69 -24.98 10.80
N LYS A 381 -1.47 -25.31 12.08
CA LYS A 381 -2.30 -26.26 12.84
C LYS A 381 -3.75 -25.79 13.00
N LEU A 382 -3.95 -24.49 13.22
CA LEU A 382 -5.30 -23.89 13.24
C LEU A 382 -5.96 -24.02 11.87
N THR A 383 -5.22 -23.73 10.79
CA THR A 383 -5.72 -23.85 9.42
C THR A 383 -6.14 -25.28 9.11
N GLN A 384 -5.32 -26.28 9.44
CA GLN A 384 -5.64 -27.70 9.26
C GLN A 384 -6.89 -28.12 10.06
N SER A 385 -7.01 -27.65 11.30
CA SER A 385 -8.19 -27.90 12.14
C SER A 385 -9.46 -27.23 11.59
N ALA A 386 -9.35 -25.99 11.10
CA ALA A 386 -10.44 -25.26 10.49
C ALA A 386 -10.93 -25.91 9.18
N GLN A 387 -10.01 -26.42 8.36
CA GLN A 387 -10.32 -27.14 7.11
C GLN A 387 -11.17 -28.39 7.31
N SER A 388 -11.09 -29.03 8.48
CA SER A 388 -11.84 -30.25 8.81
C SER A 388 -13.28 -29.97 9.25
N LEU A 389 -13.66 -28.70 9.47
CA LEU A 389 -15.01 -28.33 9.88
C LEU A 389 -15.98 -28.36 8.69
N SER A 390 -17.21 -28.81 8.96
CA SER A 390 -18.28 -28.79 7.97
C SER A 390 -18.90 -27.40 7.87
N LEU A 391 -19.16 -26.92 6.64
CA LEU A 391 -19.92 -25.70 6.42
C LEU A 391 -21.43 -25.86 6.70
N GLU A 392 -21.90 -27.09 6.98
CA GLU A 392 -23.28 -27.38 7.37
C GLU A 392 -23.50 -27.26 8.89
N GLU A 393 -22.42 -27.13 9.67
CA GLU A 393 -22.49 -26.88 11.11
C GLU A 393 -22.92 -25.43 11.40
N ALA A 394 -23.45 -25.19 12.61
CA ALA A 394 -23.70 -23.84 13.10
C ALA A 394 -22.37 -23.12 13.39
N LEU A 395 -21.85 -22.42 12.40
CA LEU A 395 -20.59 -21.69 12.50
C LEU A 395 -20.80 -20.28 13.05
N PRO A 396 -19.86 -19.76 13.86
CA PRO A 396 -19.85 -18.34 14.19
C PRO A 396 -19.55 -17.49 12.95
N VAL A 397 -20.06 -16.26 12.96
CA VAL A 397 -19.80 -15.24 11.94
C VAL A 397 -19.06 -14.08 12.59
N ALA A 398 -17.98 -13.63 11.96
CA ALA A 398 -17.16 -12.53 12.46
C ALA A 398 -17.11 -11.37 11.45
N LEU A 399 -16.85 -10.16 11.93
CA LEU A 399 -16.47 -8.99 11.14
C LEU A 399 -14.97 -8.75 11.21
N ASP A 400 -14.35 -8.47 10.07
CA ASP A 400 -12.92 -8.17 9.94
C ASP A 400 -12.55 -6.72 10.33
N TRP A 401 -13.48 -5.96 10.89
CA TRP A 401 -13.33 -4.53 11.24
C TRP A 401 -12.54 -4.29 12.54
N ILE A 402 -11.53 -5.12 12.81
CA ILE A 402 -10.66 -4.99 14.00
C ILE A 402 -9.94 -3.63 13.99
N ASN A 403 -9.63 -3.11 12.79
CA ASN A 403 -9.00 -1.80 12.59
C ASN A 403 -9.91 -0.86 11.76
N GLY A 404 -11.22 -0.85 12.03
CA GLY A 404 -12.18 -0.10 11.24
C GLY A 404 -12.43 -0.69 9.84
N ARG A 405 -13.25 0.00 9.05
CA ARG A 405 -13.50 -0.35 7.64
C ARG A 405 -12.91 0.72 6.73
N ARG A 406 -12.13 0.31 5.71
CA ARG A 406 -11.57 1.21 4.69
C ARG A 406 -12.46 1.26 3.44
N THR A 407 -12.79 0.12 2.88
CA THR A 407 -13.62 -0.03 1.68
C THR A 407 -14.63 -1.18 1.88
N PRO A 408 -15.87 -1.01 1.41
CA PRO A 408 -16.50 0.22 0.92
C PRO A 408 -16.86 1.19 2.06
N ASP A 409 -17.00 2.45 1.71
CA ASP A 409 -17.52 3.51 2.60
C ASP A 409 -16.75 3.60 3.93
N ALA A 410 -15.56 4.21 3.87
CA ALA A 410 -14.60 4.26 4.98
C ALA A 410 -15.22 4.73 6.31
N ASP A 411 -15.04 3.92 7.35
CA ASP A 411 -15.49 4.22 8.71
C ASP A 411 -14.55 3.60 9.75
N GLN A 412 -13.68 4.43 10.31
CA GLN A 412 -12.67 4.00 11.29
C GLN A 412 -13.24 3.82 12.71
N ALA A 413 -14.47 4.28 12.96
CA ALA A 413 -15.13 4.09 14.27
C ALA A 413 -15.63 2.65 14.44
N LEU A 414 -15.88 1.93 13.37
CA LEU A 414 -16.36 0.55 13.39
C LEU A 414 -15.36 -0.39 14.07
N LYS A 415 -15.89 -1.42 14.72
CA LYS A 415 -15.09 -2.44 15.42
C LYS A 415 -15.54 -3.84 15.03
N GLY A 416 -14.61 -4.80 15.15
CA GLY A 416 -14.90 -6.21 14.93
C GLY A 416 -15.97 -6.74 15.89
N ALA A 417 -16.71 -7.75 15.44
CA ALA A 417 -17.72 -8.45 16.22
C ALA A 417 -17.75 -9.94 15.86
N ILE A 418 -18.25 -10.76 16.77
CA ILE A 418 -18.49 -12.19 16.52
C ILE A 418 -19.89 -12.54 17.02
N SER A 419 -20.68 -13.22 16.19
CA SER A 419 -22.02 -13.70 16.50
C SER A 419 -22.11 -15.23 16.46
N ASN A 420 -23.27 -15.79 16.81
CA ASN A 420 -23.59 -17.23 16.77
C ASN A 420 -22.70 -18.10 17.67
N LEU A 421 -22.20 -17.56 18.79
CA LEU A 421 -21.44 -18.35 19.77
C LEU A 421 -22.36 -19.25 20.58
N ASN A 422 -21.93 -20.48 20.82
CA ASN A 422 -22.57 -21.43 21.72
C ASN A 422 -21.51 -22.22 22.53
N LEU A 423 -21.94 -23.05 23.47
CA LEU A 423 -21.04 -23.84 24.33
C LEU A 423 -20.17 -24.85 23.57
N GLY A 424 -20.56 -25.21 22.35
CA GLY A 424 -19.78 -26.10 21.47
C GLY A 424 -18.73 -25.37 20.61
N THR A 425 -18.74 -24.03 20.60
CA THR A 425 -17.77 -23.23 19.83
C THR A 425 -16.35 -23.42 20.37
N LYS A 426 -15.44 -23.84 19.51
CA LYS A 426 -14.02 -24.10 19.83
C LYS A 426 -13.11 -23.16 19.03
N THR A 427 -11.83 -23.11 19.40
CA THR A 427 -10.80 -22.30 18.73
C THR A 427 -10.80 -22.42 17.19
N PRO A 428 -10.88 -23.64 16.57
CA PRO A 428 -10.94 -23.74 15.11
C PRO A 428 -12.18 -23.11 14.48
N HIS A 429 -13.34 -23.12 15.17
CA HIS A 429 -14.55 -22.45 14.68
C HIS A 429 -14.38 -20.93 14.62
N LEU A 430 -13.77 -20.34 15.66
CA LEU A 430 -13.48 -18.89 15.70
C LEU A 430 -12.46 -18.54 14.61
N PHE A 431 -11.41 -19.35 14.45
CA PHE A 431 -10.40 -19.12 13.42
C PHE A 431 -10.99 -19.20 12.00
N LEU A 432 -11.88 -20.17 11.75
CA LEU A 432 -12.60 -20.29 10.47
C LEU A 432 -13.50 -19.09 10.22
N ALA A 433 -14.23 -18.61 11.24
CA ALA A 433 -15.06 -17.41 11.13
C ALA A 433 -14.25 -16.17 10.77
N LEU A 434 -13.02 -16.04 11.31
CA LEU A 434 -12.10 -14.95 10.97
C LEU A 434 -11.56 -15.07 9.54
N ILE A 435 -11.26 -16.29 9.06
CA ILE A 435 -10.90 -16.52 7.64
C ILE A 435 -12.08 -16.15 6.73
N HIS A 436 -13.30 -16.57 7.09
CA HIS A 436 -14.48 -16.18 6.34
C HIS A 436 -14.67 -14.66 6.33
N SER A 437 -14.48 -13.98 7.46
CA SER A 437 -14.68 -12.52 7.59
C SER A 437 -13.78 -11.73 6.65
N ILE A 438 -12.48 -12.05 6.58
CA ILE A 438 -11.56 -11.37 5.65
C ILE A 438 -11.91 -11.65 4.18
N CYS A 439 -12.45 -12.83 3.87
CA CYS A 439 -12.93 -13.14 2.53
C CYS A 439 -14.28 -12.45 2.21
N PHE A 440 -15.20 -12.34 3.17
CA PHE A 440 -16.47 -11.62 2.99
C PHE A 440 -16.25 -10.11 2.87
N GLY A 441 -15.33 -9.52 3.64
CA GLY A 441 -14.91 -8.14 3.46
C GLY A 441 -14.34 -7.89 2.07
N SER A 442 -13.54 -8.83 1.55
CA SER A 442 -13.07 -8.82 0.16
C SER A 442 -14.22 -8.87 -0.85
N LYS A 443 -15.25 -9.65 -0.56
CA LYS A 443 -16.45 -9.75 -1.42
C LYS A 443 -17.22 -8.43 -1.48
N LEU A 444 -17.35 -7.70 -0.36
CA LEU A 444 -18.00 -6.38 -0.37
C LEU A 444 -17.29 -5.40 -1.32
N ILE A 445 -15.96 -5.45 -1.37
CA ILE A 445 -15.17 -4.61 -2.28
C ILE A 445 -15.43 -5.00 -3.74
N VAL A 446 -15.36 -6.29 -4.04
CA VAL A 446 -15.62 -6.82 -5.40
C VAL A 446 -17.05 -6.50 -5.83
N ASP A 447 -18.03 -6.69 -4.95
CA ASP A 447 -19.43 -6.38 -5.25
C ASP A 447 -19.63 -4.90 -5.54
N ARG A 448 -18.99 -3.98 -4.79
CA ARG A 448 -19.04 -2.55 -5.06
C ARG A 448 -18.57 -2.23 -6.48
N PHE A 449 -17.47 -2.81 -6.95
CA PHE A 449 -17.01 -2.61 -8.32
C PHE A 449 -18.01 -3.15 -9.36
N ILE A 450 -18.57 -4.35 -9.11
CA ILE A 450 -19.55 -4.96 -10.01
C ILE A 450 -20.86 -4.15 -10.06
N GLU A 451 -21.35 -3.66 -8.92
CA GLU A 451 -22.53 -2.79 -8.82
C GLU A 451 -22.38 -1.49 -9.61
N GLU A 452 -21.16 -0.94 -9.67
CA GLU A 452 -20.84 0.26 -10.46
C GLU A 452 -20.47 -0.08 -11.93
N GLY A 453 -20.71 -1.33 -12.36
CA GLY A 453 -20.58 -1.77 -13.76
C GLY A 453 -19.18 -2.20 -14.19
N ILE A 454 -18.25 -2.40 -13.25
CA ILE A 454 -16.89 -2.85 -13.55
C ILE A 454 -16.84 -4.37 -13.48
N GLN A 455 -16.43 -5.00 -14.58
CA GLN A 455 -16.28 -6.44 -14.68
C GLN A 455 -14.98 -6.91 -14.03
N ILE A 456 -15.04 -8.03 -13.29
CA ILE A 456 -13.87 -8.70 -12.70
C ILE A 456 -13.92 -10.18 -13.12
N ASP A 457 -12.99 -10.58 -14.00
CA ASP A 457 -12.90 -11.95 -14.50
C ASP A 457 -12.08 -12.86 -13.59
N TYR A 458 -11.06 -12.30 -12.93
CA TYR A 458 -10.23 -12.99 -11.94
C TYR A 458 -9.46 -12.03 -11.04
N VAL A 459 -8.99 -12.58 -9.93
CA VAL A 459 -8.18 -11.89 -8.94
C VAL A 459 -6.75 -12.41 -9.03
N VAL A 460 -5.76 -11.54 -8.94
CA VAL A 460 -4.35 -11.89 -8.78
C VAL A 460 -3.89 -11.51 -7.38
N GLY A 461 -3.60 -12.50 -6.55
CA GLY A 461 -3.02 -12.30 -5.22
C GLY A 461 -1.50 -12.10 -5.30
N ILE A 462 -1.02 -11.05 -4.64
CA ILE A 462 0.40 -10.79 -4.42
C ILE A 462 0.65 -10.58 -2.91
N GLY A 463 1.91 -10.72 -2.48
CA GLY A 463 2.28 -10.57 -1.08
C GLY A 463 2.30 -11.88 -0.29
N GLY A 464 2.69 -11.78 0.99
CA GLY A 464 3.03 -12.93 1.81
C GLY A 464 1.87 -13.88 2.12
N VAL A 465 0.67 -13.37 2.37
CA VAL A 465 -0.51 -14.19 2.70
C VAL A 465 -0.94 -15.03 1.50
N ALA A 466 -0.92 -14.44 0.29
CA ALA A 466 -1.30 -15.12 -0.93
C ALA A 466 -0.47 -16.40 -1.19
N LYS A 467 0.82 -16.36 -0.87
CA LYS A 467 1.74 -17.49 -1.08
C LYS A 467 1.70 -18.54 0.04
N LYS A 468 1.51 -18.11 1.28
CA LYS A 468 1.70 -18.96 2.45
C LYS A 468 0.46 -19.75 2.85
N ASN A 469 -0.75 -19.33 2.41
CA ASN A 469 -1.98 -19.98 2.87
C ASN A 469 -2.92 -20.36 1.70
N PRO A 470 -2.75 -21.56 1.11
CA PRO A 470 -3.63 -22.06 0.05
C PRO A 470 -5.11 -22.14 0.46
N PHE A 471 -5.41 -22.40 1.73
CA PHE A 471 -6.78 -22.49 2.23
C PHE A 471 -7.51 -21.14 2.17
N ILE A 472 -6.82 -20.07 2.57
CA ILE A 472 -7.38 -18.71 2.43
C ILE A 472 -7.63 -18.39 0.95
N MET A 473 -6.69 -18.74 0.06
CA MET A 473 -6.84 -18.48 -1.38
C MET A 473 -8.00 -19.25 -2.01
N GLN A 474 -8.19 -20.53 -1.64
CA GLN A 474 -9.34 -21.30 -2.10
C GLN A 474 -10.65 -20.78 -1.51
N THR A 475 -10.67 -20.42 -0.22
CA THR A 475 -11.84 -19.81 0.43
C THR A 475 -12.20 -18.49 -0.24
N LEU A 476 -11.22 -17.66 -0.55
CA LEU A 476 -11.41 -16.40 -1.27
C LEU A 476 -12.01 -16.65 -2.68
N ALA A 477 -11.49 -17.62 -3.43
CA ALA A 477 -12.05 -17.98 -4.73
C ALA A 477 -13.52 -18.42 -4.62
N ASN A 478 -13.85 -19.22 -3.60
CA ASN A 478 -15.22 -19.69 -3.35
C ASN A 478 -16.15 -18.55 -2.94
N VAL A 479 -15.72 -17.66 -2.03
CA VAL A 479 -16.50 -16.49 -1.57
C VAL A 479 -16.74 -15.49 -2.71
N LEU A 480 -15.71 -15.20 -3.49
CA LEU A 480 -15.83 -14.27 -4.62
C LEU A 480 -16.58 -14.88 -5.82
N ASN A 481 -16.71 -16.21 -5.86
CA ASN A 481 -17.16 -16.96 -7.04
C ASN A 481 -16.35 -16.56 -8.29
N CYS A 482 -15.06 -16.35 -8.13
CA CYS A 482 -14.15 -15.83 -9.14
C CYS A 482 -12.79 -16.55 -9.01
N PRO A 483 -12.12 -16.92 -10.12
CA PRO A 483 -10.81 -17.53 -10.05
C PRO A 483 -9.77 -16.61 -9.39
N VAL A 484 -8.93 -17.17 -8.52
CA VAL A 484 -7.81 -16.48 -7.87
C VAL A 484 -6.50 -17.07 -8.36
N GLN A 485 -5.60 -16.25 -8.87
CA GLN A 485 -4.24 -16.62 -9.26
C GLN A 485 -3.25 -16.05 -8.23
N VAL A 486 -2.07 -16.66 -8.09
CA VAL A 486 -1.01 -16.17 -7.19
C VAL A 486 0.24 -15.89 -8.00
N ALA A 487 0.77 -14.68 -7.91
CA ALA A 487 1.99 -14.29 -8.60
C ALA A 487 3.22 -15.04 -8.06
N ALA A 488 4.12 -15.41 -8.96
CA ALA A 488 5.34 -16.14 -8.63
C ALA A 488 6.38 -15.26 -7.91
N SER A 489 6.50 -13.99 -8.31
CA SER A 489 7.45 -13.07 -7.68
C SER A 489 7.05 -12.71 -6.25
N GLU A 490 8.04 -12.59 -5.36
CA GLU A 490 7.88 -12.04 -4.01
C GLU A 490 8.09 -10.52 -3.96
N GLN A 491 8.56 -9.96 -5.05
CA GLN A 491 8.97 -8.55 -5.17
C GLN A 491 8.23 -7.89 -6.33
N THR A 492 6.91 -8.14 -6.43
CA THR A 492 6.09 -7.56 -7.50
C THR A 492 6.11 -6.03 -7.55
N PRO A 493 6.19 -5.26 -6.43
CA PRO A 493 6.38 -3.81 -6.49
C PRO A 493 7.68 -3.43 -7.20
N ALA A 494 8.82 -3.96 -6.75
CA ALA A 494 10.10 -3.70 -7.41
C ALA A 494 10.11 -4.13 -8.89
N LEU A 495 9.39 -5.21 -9.26
CA LEU A 495 9.18 -5.60 -10.65
C LEU A 495 8.45 -4.52 -11.45
N GLY A 496 7.36 -3.98 -10.89
CA GLY A 496 6.60 -2.90 -11.53
C GLY A 496 7.43 -1.63 -11.69
N ALA A 497 8.19 -1.25 -10.66
CA ALA A 497 9.13 -0.13 -10.74
C ALA A 497 10.17 -0.34 -11.86
N ALA A 498 10.74 -1.54 -11.98
CA ALA A 498 11.67 -1.89 -13.05
C ALA A 498 11.02 -1.84 -14.45
N ILE A 499 9.75 -2.25 -14.57
CA ILE A 499 8.97 -2.16 -15.81
C ILE A 499 8.77 -0.70 -16.22
N TYR A 500 8.39 0.18 -15.30
CA TYR A 500 8.28 1.61 -15.58
C TYR A 500 9.62 2.20 -16.03
N ALA A 501 10.71 1.86 -15.34
CA ALA A 501 12.04 2.29 -15.74
C ALA A 501 12.43 1.82 -17.14
N ALA A 502 12.05 0.60 -17.54
CA ALA A 502 12.33 0.07 -18.87
C ALA A 502 11.58 0.86 -19.96
N VAL A 503 10.33 1.27 -19.68
CA VAL A 503 9.55 2.11 -20.62
C VAL A 503 10.12 3.53 -20.66
N ALA A 504 10.38 4.15 -19.51
CA ALA A 504 10.98 5.47 -19.42
C ALA A 504 12.34 5.55 -20.17
N ALA A 505 13.14 4.49 -20.10
CA ALA A 505 14.42 4.38 -20.84
C ALA A 505 14.26 4.03 -22.34
N GLY A 506 13.04 3.92 -22.85
CA GLY A 506 12.74 3.62 -24.27
C GLY A 506 13.07 2.19 -24.68
N LEU A 507 13.18 1.24 -23.74
CA LEU A 507 13.47 -0.17 -24.03
C LEU A 507 12.23 -0.95 -24.47
N HIS A 508 11.05 -0.47 -24.08
CA HIS A 508 9.74 -0.96 -24.50
C HIS A 508 8.83 0.20 -24.91
N SER A 509 7.87 -0.08 -25.79
CA SER A 509 6.98 0.94 -26.35
C SER A 509 5.93 1.47 -25.37
N ASN A 510 5.52 0.64 -24.40
CA ASN A 510 4.53 0.98 -23.38
C ASN A 510 4.59 -0.04 -22.22
N VAL A 511 3.89 0.28 -21.13
CA VAL A 511 3.85 -0.52 -19.89
C VAL A 511 3.21 -1.88 -20.11
N GLU A 512 2.14 -1.96 -20.91
CA GLU A 512 1.43 -3.23 -21.18
C GLU A 512 2.31 -4.24 -21.91
N THR A 513 3.11 -3.76 -22.89
CA THR A 513 4.05 -4.62 -23.61
C THR A 513 5.20 -5.05 -22.71
N ALA A 514 5.75 -4.13 -21.92
CA ALA A 514 6.81 -4.42 -20.96
C ALA A 514 6.35 -5.42 -19.90
N SER A 515 5.14 -5.24 -19.33
CA SER A 515 4.58 -6.14 -18.31
C SER A 515 4.35 -7.56 -18.81
N LYS A 516 4.00 -7.76 -20.10
CA LYS A 516 3.87 -9.10 -20.68
C LYS A 516 5.19 -9.86 -20.75
N ILE A 517 6.31 -9.14 -20.88
CA ILE A 517 7.66 -9.71 -21.03
C ILE A 517 8.34 -9.83 -19.67
N MET A 518 8.23 -8.77 -18.86
CA MET A 518 8.98 -8.58 -17.63
C MET A 518 8.17 -8.88 -16.36
N GLY A 519 6.84 -8.97 -16.46
CA GLY A 519 5.95 -9.19 -15.31
C GLY A 519 6.05 -10.61 -14.74
N SER A 520 5.51 -10.78 -13.56
CA SER A 520 5.49 -12.07 -12.85
C SER A 520 4.62 -13.10 -13.56
N SER A 521 5.10 -14.34 -13.64
CA SER A 521 4.26 -15.51 -13.91
C SER A 521 3.39 -15.86 -12.68
N TYR A 522 2.57 -16.91 -12.80
CA TYR A 522 1.70 -17.40 -11.72
C TYR A 522 2.16 -18.77 -11.25
N ILE A 523 2.15 -19.01 -9.92
CA ILE A 523 2.54 -20.30 -9.31
C ILE A 523 1.34 -21.15 -8.90
N ALA A 524 0.17 -20.56 -8.74
CA ALA A 524 -1.05 -21.27 -8.34
C ALA A 524 -2.28 -20.61 -8.94
N ARG A 525 -3.33 -21.43 -9.12
CA ARG A 525 -4.67 -20.97 -9.52
C ARG A 525 -5.72 -21.74 -8.72
N TYR A 526 -6.61 -21.00 -8.08
CA TYR A 526 -7.75 -21.51 -7.32
C TYR A 526 -9.02 -21.19 -8.08
N THR A 527 -9.83 -22.20 -8.35
CA THR A 527 -11.12 -22.06 -9.03
C THR A 527 -12.26 -22.25 -8.05
N PRO A 528 -13.37 -21.51 -8.17
CA PRO A 528 -14.52 -21.68 -7.31
C PRO A 528 -15.09 -23.11 -7.36
N GLU A 529 -15.37 -23.68 -6.20
CA GLU A 529 -16.03 -24.97 -6.02
C GLU A 529 -17.53 -24.73 -5.79
N LYS A 530 -18.38 -25.12 -6.75
CA LYS A 530 -19.80 -24.79 -6.79
C LYS A 530 -20.54 -25.08 -5.48
N ASP A 531 -20.26 -26.23 -4.86
CA ASP A 531 -20.92 -26.63 -3.60
C ASP A 531 -20.47 -25.73 -2.44
N LYS A 532 -19.18 -25.37 -2.39
CA LYS A 532 -18.63 -24.46 -1.38
C LYS A 532 -19.15 -23.02 -1.58
N VAL A 533 -19.23 -22.55 -2.83
CA VAL A 533 -19.83 -21.24 -3.16
C VAL A 533 -21.25 -21.18 -2.59
N LYS A 534 -22.07 -22.21 -2.84
CA LYS A 534 -23.45 -22.27 -2.35
C LYS A 534 -23.53 -22.34 -0.82
N ALA A 535 -22.66 -23.13 -0.19
CA ALA A 535 -22.63 -23.30 1.26
C ALA A 535 -22.20 -22.03 2.02
N LEU A 536 -21.38 -21.16 1.40
CA LEU A 536 -20.90 -19.91 2.00
C LEU A 536 -21.92 -18.77 1.89
N GLN A 537 -22.91 -18.82 0.99
CA GLN A 537 -23.90 -17.75 0.80
C GLN A 537 -24.69 -17.37 2.06
N PRO A 538 -25.20 -18.33 2.86
CA PRO A 538 -25.90 -17.99 4.11
C PRO A 538 -24.99 -17.25 5.09
N LEU A 539 -23.76 -17.70 5.28
CA LEU A 539 -22.78 -17.08 6.17
C LEU A 539 -22.40 -15.66 5.70
N GLN A 540 -22.28 -15.45 4.39
CA GLN A 540 -22.06 -14.12 3.81
C GLN A 540 -23.24 -13.19 4.10
N LYS A 541 -24.48 -13.67 3.99
CA LYS A 541 -25.67 -12.89 4.32
C LYS A 541 -25.66 -12.49 5.79
N GLU A 542 -25.36 -13.41 6.69
CA GLU A 542 -25.25 -13.14 8.13
C GLU A 542 -24.12 -12.14 8.44
N TYR A 543 -22.99 -12.21 7.72
CA TYR A 543 -21.92 -11.23 7.83
C TYR A 543 -22.42 -9.81 7.50
N VAL A 544 -23.17 -9.63 6.42
CA VAL A 544 -23.76 -8.33 6.05
C VAL A 544 -24.77 -7.85 7.11
N GLU A 545 -25.64 -8.73 7.59
CA GLU A 545 -26.63 -8.40 8.63
C GLU A 545 -25.94 -7.99 9.96
N LEU A 546 -24.89 -8.71 10.37
CA LEU A 546 -24.07 -8.37 11.53
C LEU A 546 -23.39 -7.00 11.33
N GLY A 547 -22.87 -6.74 10.14
CA GLY A 547 -22.27 -5.45 9.79
C GLY A 547 -23.25 -4.30 9.97
N ILE A 548 -24.46 -4.41 9.42
CA ILE A 548 -25.53 -3.40 9.56
C ILE A 548 -25.86 -3.16 11.05
N ALA A 549 -25.90 -4.22 11.86
CA ALA A 549 -26.19 -4.09 13.28
C ALA A 549 -25.08 -3.34 14.03
N ILE A 550 -23.81 -3.62 13.73
CA ILE A 550 -22.67 -2.94 14.35
C ILE A 550 -22.59 -1.47 13.91
N GLU A 551 -22.85 -1.16 12.65
CA GLU A 551 -22.93 0.24 12.17
C GLU A 551 -23.98 1.04 12.96
N LYS A 552 -25.19 0.48 13.12
CA LYS A 552 -26.23 1.12 13.91
C LYS A 552 -25.84 1.34 15.37
N LEU A 553 -25.22 0.33 16.01
CA LEU A 553 -24.76 0.44 17.39
C LEU A 553 -23.67 1.52 17.54
N THR A 554 -22.71 1.56 16.62
CA THR A 554 -21.61 2.54 16.65
C THR A 554 -22.14 3.97 16.53
N HIS A 555 -23.06 4.22 15.60
CA HIS A 555 -23.56 5.58 15.33
C HIS A 555 -24.77 6.00 16.17
N SER A 556 -25.45 5.08 16.86
CA SER A 556 -26.51 5.43 17.82
C SER A 556 -25.97 5.89 19.17
N SER A 557 -24.67 5.70 19.42
CA SER A 557 -23.99 6.09 20.66
C SER A 557 -23.23 7.43 20.55
N LEU A 558 -23.24 8.02 19.35
CA LEU A 558 -22.72 9.36 19.03
C LEU A 558 -23.86 10.37 18.90
#